data_175113561c2aa03e4a07199e1190deba
#
_entry.id   175113561c2aa03e4a07199e1190deba
#
_cell.length_a   1.000
_cell.length_b   1.000
_cell.length_c   1.000
_cell.angle_alpha   90.00
_cell.angle_beta   90.00
_cell.angle_gamma   90.00
#
_symmetry.space_group_name_H-M   'P 1'
#
loop_
_entity.id
_entity.type
_entity.pdbx_description
1 polymer ?
#
loop_
_entity_poly.entity_id
_entity_poly.type
_entity_poly.pdbx_seq_one_letter_code
_entity_poly.pdbx_strand_id
1 'polypeptide(L)'
;MIVIHADSHSKANEINKYVDSGADVFMLIYMDGCGPCNATRPEWAKLESALQNQYKHNNRLIIASVNSKVVDSIKHIGDINGFPTILYLFRKGKKMEQFESSSIKDKQRNVDCFMNWVESHVGKVVSESSHKHVLKRITKRHFKSNRRQSNRRQSRHRAKY
;
A
#
# COMPACT_ATOMS: atom_id res chain seq x y z
N MET A 1 8.06 2.29 6.20
CA MET A 1 8.28 1.52 4.97
C MET A 1 9.77 1.45 4.69
N ILE A 2 10.24 0.32 4.18
CA ILE A 2 11.65 0.09 3.82
C ILE A 2 11.70 -0.20 2.32
N VAL A 3 12.67 0.42 1.64
CA VAL A 3 12.93 0.19 0.21
C VAL A 3 14.25 -0.54 0.06
N ILE A 4 14.30 -1.61 -0.74
CA ILE A 4 15.49 -2.43 -0.95
C ILE A 4 15.71 -2.64 -2.46
N HIS A 5 16.88 -2.24 -2.94
CA HIS A 5 17.35 -2.58 -4.28
C HIS A 5 18.37 -3.70 -4.19
N ALA A 6 17.96 -4.91 -4.61
CA ALA A 6 18.79 -6.11 -4.52
C ALA A 6 19.51 -6.38 -5.84
N ASP A 7 20.74 -5.92 -5.93
CA ASP A 7 21.73 -6.16 -6.98
C ASP A 7 22.85 -7.11 -6.54
N SER A 8 22.84 -7.52 -5.26
CA SER A 8 23.83 -8.40 -4.64
C SER A 8 23.14 -9.45 -3.76
N HIS A 9 23.81 -10.60 -3.56
CA HIS A 9 23.32 -11.69 -2.70
C HIS A 9 23.08 -11.22 -1.25
N SER A 10 23.88 -10.27 -0.75
CA SER A 10 23.70 -9.69 0.58
C SER A 10 22.35 -8.99 0.70
N LYS A 11 21.98 -8.19 -0.30
CA LYS A 11 20.68 -7.47 -0.35
C LYS A 11 19.50 -8.43 -0.54
N ALA A 12 19.66 -9.48 -1.36
CA ALA A 12 18.68 -10.54 -1.49
C ALA A 12 18.42 -11.24 -0.13
N ASN A 13 19.48 -11.53 0.62
CA ASN A 13 19.37 -12.12 1.95
C ASN A 13 18.73 -11.16 2.97
N GLU A 14 18.88 -9.85 2.82
CA GLU A 14 18.17 -8.85 3.62
C GLU A 14 16.65 -8.95 3.40
N ILE A 15 16.21 -9.10 2.16
CA ILE A 15 14.78 -9.34 1.82
C ILE A 15 14.27 -10.60 2.52
N ASN A 16 15.03 -11.71 2.46
CA ASN A 16 14.65 -12.96 3.12
C ASN A 16 14.42 -12.79 4.63
N LYS A 17 15.24 -11.99 5.32
CA LYS A 17 15.05 -11.70 6.75
C LYS A 17 13.71 -11.00 7.02
N TYR A 18 13.32 -10.06 6.17
CA TYR A 18 12.01 -9.40 6.30
C TYR A 18 10.85 -10.35 6.03
N VAL A 19 10.95 -11.20 5.01
CA VAL A 19 9.96 -12.26 4.74
C VAL A 19 9.81 -13.18 5.95
N ASP A 20 10.93 -13.69 6.49
CA ASP A 20 10.94 -14.59 7.64
C ASP A 20 10.40 -13.93 8.92
N SER A 21 10.57 -12.61 9.09
CA SER A 21 9.99 -11.83 10.19
C SER A 21 8.47 -11.64 10.07
N GLY A 22 7.91 -11.92 8.90
CA GLY A 22 6.48 -11.76 8.61
C GLY A 22 6.10 -10.37 8.13
N ALA A 23 7.04 -9.64 7.52
CA ALA A 23 6.75 -8.41 6.82
C ALA A 23 5.96 -8.68 5.53
N ASP A 24 5.26 -7.64 5.06
CA ASP A 24 4.60 -7.61 3.78
C ASP A 24 5.59 -7.12 2.72
N VAL A 25 6.03 -8.03 1.84
CA VAL A 25 7.11 -7.76 0.88
C VAL A 25 6.55 -7.76 -0.54
N PHE A 26 6.51 -6.58 -1.15
CA PHE A 26 6.18 -6.38 -2.55
C PHE A 26 7.48 -6.22 -3.34
N MET A 27 7.63 -6.96 -4.42
CA MET A 27 8.87 -6.94 -5.20
C MET A 27 8.64 -6.95 -6.70
N LEU A 28 9.45 -6.16 -7.40
CA LEU A 28 9.63 -6.20 -8.83
C LEU A 28 10.92 -6.99 -9.14
N ILE A 29 10.81 -8.10 -9.84
CA ILE A 29 11.95 -8.88 -10.33
C ILE A 29 12.16 -8.50 -11.80
N TYR A 30 13.35 -8.02 -12.12
CA TYR A 30 13.68 -7.52 -13.46
C TYR A 30 15.01 -8.07 -13.96
N MET A 31 15.20 -8.02 -15.29
CA MET A 31 16.44 -8.40 -15.95
C MET A 31 16.99 -7.19 -16.71
N ASP A 32 18.32 -7.06 -16.75
CA ASP A 32 19.00 -6.04 -17.54
C ASP A 32 18.78 -6.33 -19.05
N GLY A 33 18.58 -5.28 -19.83
CA GLY A 33 18.33 -5.40 -21.28
C GLY A 33 16.91 -5.86 -21.66
N CYS A 34 16.02 -6.11 -20.69
CA CYS A 34 14.65 -6.51 -20.93
C CYS A 34 13.77 -5.27 -21.24
N GLY A 35 13.21 -5.20 -22.44
CA GLY A 35 12.37 -4.08 -22.88
C GLY A 35 11.17 -3.80 -21.96
N PRO A 36 10.31 -4.80 -21.67
CA PRO A 36 9.19 -4.62 -20.74
C PRO A 36 9.62 -4.23 -19.31
N CYS A 37 10.81 -4.69 -18.86
CA CYS A 37 11.36 -4.28 -17.56
C CYS A 37 11.71 -2.80 -17.55
N ASN A 38 12.29 -2.28 -18.66
CA ASN A 38 12.65 -0.87 -18.79
C ASN A 38 11.42 0.04 -18.74
N ALA A 39 10.27 -0.41 -19.23
CA ALA A 39 9.01 0.32 -19.11
C ALA A 39 8.41 0.26 -17.69
N THR A 40 8.58 -0.86 -16.99
CA THR A 40 7.97 -1.07 -15.65
C THR A 40 8.78 -0.43 -14.52
N ARG A 41 10.10 -0.46 -14.58
CA ARG A 41 11.00 0.05 -13.52
C ARG A 41 10.75 1.51 -13.13
N PRO A 42 10.56 2.47 -14.07
CA PRO A 42 10.24 3.85 -13.73
C PRO A 42 8.93 3.99 -12.95
N GLU A 43 7.90 3.21 -13.32
CA GLU A 43 6.60 3.24 -12.63
C GLU A 43 6.73 2.64 -11.22
N TRP A 44 7.54 1.61 -11.04
CA TRP A 44 7.86 1.04 -9.73
C TRP A 44 8.63 2.03 -8.84
N ALA A 45 9.58 2.77 -9.38
CA ALA A 45 10.30 3.82 -8.65
C ALA A 45 9.39 4.97 -8.20
N LYS A 46 8.38 5.33 -9.02
CA LYS A 46 7.34 6.29 -8.61
C LYS A 46 6.51 5.75 -7.44
N LEU A 47 6.16 4.45 -7.46
CA LEU A 47 5.47 3.78 -6.36
C LEU A 47 6.26 3.87 -5.06
N GLU A 48 7.57 3.58 -5.09
CA GLU A 48 8.45 3.70 -3.94
C GLU A 48 8.37 5.10 -3.31
N SER A 49 8.46 6.14 -4.14
CA SER A 49 8.40 7.53 -3.70
C SER A 49 7.02 7.91 -3.14
N ALA A 50 5.94 7.46 -3.77
CA ALA A 50 4.58 7.76 -3.34
C ALA A 50 4.23 7.10 -2.00
N LEU A 51 4.57 5.82 -1.85
CA LEU A 51 4.30 5.08 -0.62
C LEU A 51 5.19 5.52 0.56
N GLN A 52 6.41 6.00 0.30
CA GLN A 52 7.31 6.45 1.36
C GLN A 52 6.71 7.57 2.20
N ASN A 53 5.97 8.49 1.59
CA ASN A 53 5.30 9.57 2.30
C ASN A 53 4.11 9.06 3.15
N GLN A 54 3.37 8.07 2.66
CA GLN A 54 2.18 7.55 3.33
C GLN A 54 2.53 6.54 4.43
N TYR A 55 3.52 5.68 4.19
CA TYR A 55 3.85 4.53 5.04
C TYR A 55 5.21 4.61 5.72
N LYS A 56 5.81 5.81 5.84
CA LYS A 56 7.17 5.99 6.43
C LYS A 56 7.35 5.34 7.81
N HIS A 57 6.30 5.25 8.61
CA HIS A 57 6.33 4.64 9.95
C HIS A 57 5.94 3.14 9.96
N ASN A 58 5.59 2.56 8.81
CA ASN A 58 5.26 1.15 8.71
C ASN A 58 6.50 0.31 8.37
N ASN A 59 7.25 -0.10 9.39
CA ASN A 59 8.48 -0.89 9.21
C ASN A 59 8.22 -2.33 8.75
N ARG A 60 6.96 -2.75 8.61
CA ARG A 60 6.59 -4.08 8.09
C ARG A 60 6.25 -4.07 6.60
N LEU A 61 6.14 -2.91 5.99
CA LEU A 61 5.95 -2.78 4.54
C LEU A 61 7.32 -2.63 3.86
N ILE A 62 7.65 -3.59 3.01
CA ILE A 62 8.88 -3.63 2.23
C ILE A 62 8.53 -3.53 0.76
N ILE A 63 9.16 -2.60 0.06
CA ILE A 63 9.11 -2.48 -1.40
C ILE A 63 10.50 -2.80 -1.94
N ALA A 64 10.60 -3.80 -2.79
CA ALA A 64 11.89 -4.29 -3.28
C ALA A 64 11.98 -4.30 -4.81
N SER A 65 13.17 -4.00 -5.33
CA SER A 65 13.55 -4.20 -6.72
C SER A 65 14.67 -5.23 -6.77
N VAL A 66 14.47 -6.35 -7.44
CA VAL A 66 15.40 -7.49 -7.46
C VAL A 66 15.92 -7.71 -8.87
N ASN A 67 17.24 -7.64 -9.03
CA ASN A 67 17.88 -7.99 -10.29
C ASN A 67 17.87 -9.53 -10.49
N SER A 68 17.63 -9.99 -11.70
CA SER A 68 17.61 -11.42 -12.05
C SER A 68 18.90 -12.16 -11.68
N LYS A 69 20.04 -11.48 -11.62
CA LYS A 69 21.33 -12.07 -11.25
C LYS A 69 21.38 -12.62 -9.83
N VAL A 70 20.49 -12.14 -8.95
CA VAL A 70 20.44 -12.56 -7.54
C VAL A 70 19.10 -13.18 -7.15
N VAL A 71 18.24 -13.43 -8.12
CA VAL A 71 16.89 -13.97 -7.88
C VAL A 71 16.93 -15.33 -7.17
N ASP A 72 17.89 -16.19 -7.50
CA ASP A 72 18.07 -17.51 -6.88
C ASP A 72 18.36 -17.44 -5.38
N SER A 73 18.77 -16.28 -4.86
CA SER A 73 18.97 -16.04 -3.44
C SER A 73 17.69 -15.65 -2.70
N ILE A 74 16.60 -15.35 -3.40
CA ILE A 74 15.31 -15.01 -2.80
C ILE A 74 14.56 -16.31 -2.51
N LYS A 75 14.12 -16.46 -1.27
CA LYS A 75 13.34 -17.64 -0.85
C LYS A 75 11.84 -17.41 -1.11
N HIS A 76 11.09 -18.51 -1.23
CA HIS A 76 9.62 -18.52 -1.27
C HIS A 76 8.98 -17.92 -2.52
N ILE A 77 9.72 -17.68 -3.59
CA ILE A 77 9.19 -17.07 -4.83
C ILE A 77 8.83 -18.09 -5.92
N GLY A 78 9.24 -19.38 -5.75
CA GLY A 78 9.04 -20.41 -6.78
C GLY A 78 9.83 -20.12 -8.05
N ASP A 79 9.43 -20.75 -9.15
CA ASP A 79 10.08 -20.60 -10.45
C ASP A 79 9.65 -19.29 -11.12
N ILE A 80 10.61 -18.54 -11.63
CA ILE A 80 10.38 -17.30 -12.38
C ILE A 80 10.43 -17.58 -13.88
N ASN A 81 9.25 -17.55 -14.51
CA ASN A 81 9.09 -17.92 -15.92
C ASN A 81 9.30 -16.76 -16.91
N GLY A 82 9.58 -15.55 -16.43
CA GLY A 82 9.78 -14.38 -17.28
C GLY A 82 10.00 -13.08 -16.51
N PHE A 83 10.34 -12.01 -17.25
CA PHE A 83 10.60 -10.70 -16.68
C PHE A 83 9.82 -9.59 -17.41
N PRO A 84 9.35 -8.55 -16.70
CA PRO A 84 9.38 -8.44 -15.25
C PRO A 84 8.33 -9.35 -14.60
N THR A 85 8.64 -9.86 -13.40
CA THR A 85 7.68 -10.54 -12.52
C THR A 85 7.44 -9.67 -11.28
N ILE A 86 6.18 -9.50 -10.89
CA ILE A 86 5.79 -8.65 -9.77
C ILE A 86 5.06 -9.51 -8.74
N LEU A 87 5.62 -9.57 -7.53
CA LEU A 87 5.20 -10.51 -6.47
C LEU A 87 4.91 -9.79 -5.16
N TYR A 88 3.97 -10.36 -4.40
CA TYR A 88 3.73 -10.06 -2.99
C TYR A 88 3.93 -11.32 -2.16
N LEU A 89 4.85 -11.27 -1.21
CA LEU A 89 5.09 -12.32 -0.22
C LEU A 89 4.56 -11.91 1.14
N PHE A 90 3.81 -12.82 1.79
CA PHE A 90 3.21 -12.57 3.09
C PHE A 90 3.12 -13.85 3.94
N ARG A 91 2.71 -13.71 5.21
CA ARG A 91 2.64 -14.82 6.17
C ARG A 91 3.95 -15.61 6.27
N LYS A 92 5.08 -14.90 6.39
CA LYS A 92 6.44 -15.49 6.46
C LYS A 92 6.77 -16.34 5.22
N GLY A 93 6.44 -15.84 4.04
CA GLY A 93 6.68 -16.53 2.78
C GLY A 93 5.78 -17.73 2.48
N LYS A 94 4.84 -18.07 3.39
CA LYS A 94 3.89 -19.19 3.17
C LYS A 94 2.85 -18.91 2.08
N LYS A 95 2.68 -17.66 1.72
CA LYS A 95 1.75 -17.21 0.69
C LYS A 95 2.44 -16.24 -0.24
N MET A 96 2.15 -16.36 -1.52
CA MET A 96 2.62 -15.52 -2.60
C MET A 96 1.44 -15.16 -3.51
N GLU A 97 1.41 -13.93 -3.99
CA GLU A 97 0.48 -13.47 -5.01
C GLU A 97 1.26 -12.76 -6.11
N GLN A 98 0.92 -13.03 -7.37
CA GLN A 98 1.43 -12.28 -8.50
C GLN A 98 0.49 -11.10 -8.78
N PHE A 99 1.04 -9.93 -9.15
CA PHE A 99 0.26 -8.75 -9.50
C PHE A 99 -0.79 -9.05 -10.58
N GLU A 100 -0.41 -9.80 -11.61
CA GLU A 100 -1.26 -10.18 -12.73
C GLU A 100 -2.43 -11.10 -12.32
N SER A 101 -2.30 -11.84 -11.23
CA SER A 101 -3.35 -12.73 -10.68
C SER A 101 -4.12 -12.13 -9.50
N SER A 102 -3.78 -10.90 -9.10
CA SER A 102 -4.40 -10.22 -7.97
C SER A 102 -5.89 -9.90 -8.20
N SER A 103 -6.60 -9.55 -7.14
CA SER A 103 -8.04 -9.22 -7.19
C SER A 103 -8.36 -7.82 -7.69
N ILE A 104 -7.37 -6.95 -7.92
CA ILE A 104 -7.60 -5.60 -8.44
C ILE A 104 -8.12 -5.65 -9.88
N LYS A 105 -8.98 -4.70 -10.24
CA LYS A 105 -9.64 -4.67 -11.56
C LYS A 105 -8.68 -4.33 -12.69
N ASP A 106 -7.92 -3.25 -12.51
CA ASP A 106 -6.96 -2.77 -13.50
C ASP A 106 -5.55 -3.27 -13.14
N LYS A 107 -4.92 -3.96 -14.08
CA LYS A 107 -3.61 -4.60 -13.94
C LYS A 107 -2.56 -4.00 -14.86
N GLN A 108 -2.75 -2.74 -15.25
CA GLN A 108 -1.71 -2.02 -15.97
C GLN A 108 -0.47 -1.85 -15.08
N ARG A 109 0.71 -1.99 -15.67
CA ARG A 109 1.98 -1.82 -14.96
C ARG A 109 2.34 -0.34 -14.81
N ASN A 110 1.49 0.40 -14.12
CA ASN A 110 1.67 1.82 -13.80
C ASN A 110 1.55 2.05 -12.28
N VAL A 111 1.98 3.23 -11.85
CA VAL A 111 2.05 3.58 -10.43
C VAL A 111 0.69 3.50 -9.72
N ASP A 112 -0.40 3.92 -10.38
CA ASP A 112 -1.73 3.95 -9.77
C ASP A 112 -2.25 2.53 -9.48
N CYS A 113 -2.05 1.61 -10.42
CA CYS A 113 -2.42 0.21 -10.26
C CYS A 113 -1.57 -0.49 -9.19
N PHE A 114 -0.27 -0.20 -9.14
CA PHE A 114 0.60 -0.72 -8.09
C PHE A 114 0.22 -0.18 -6.72
N MET A 115 -0.09 1.11 -6.58
CA MET A 115 -0.58 1.70 -5.34
C MET A 115 -1.88 1.04 -4.87
N ASN A 116 -2.85 0.90 -5.76
CA ASN A 116 -4.12 0.24 -5.45
C ASN A 116 -3.90 -1.21 -4.97
N TRP A 117 -2.96 -1.92 -5.59
CA TRP A 117 -2.63 -3.28 -5.19
C TRP A 117 -1.99 -3.33 -3.80
N VAL A 118 -0.97 -2.52 -3.53
CA VAL A 118 -0.34 -2.45 -2.20
C VAL A 118 -1.37 -2.05 -1.14
N GLU A 119 -2.14 -0.98 -1.37
CA GLU A 119 -3.15 -0.49 -0.44
C GLU A 119 -4.26 -1.52 -0.16
N SER A 120 -4.61 -2.38 -1.12
CA SER A 120 -5.59 -3.43 -0.93
C SER A 120 -5.16 -4.48 0.11
N HIS A 121 -3.86 -4.65 0.30
CA HIS A 121 -3.29 -5.60 1.26
C HIS A 121 -2.92 -4.97 2.61
N VAL A 122 -2.34 -3.76 2.61
CA VAL A 122 -1.85 -3.13 3.84
C VAL A 122 -2.82 -2.09 4.43
N GLY A 123 -3.93 -1.82 3.73
CA GLY A 123 -4.90 -0.80 4.10
C GLY A 123 -4.46 0.62 3.73
N LYS A 124 -5.43 1.47 3.41
CA LYS A 124 -5.17 2.89 3.11
C LYS A 124 -4.81 3.65 4.38
N VAL A 125 -3.71 4.37 4.36
CA VAL A 125 -3.42 5.37 5.39
C VAL A 125 -4.33 6.57 5.16
N VAL A 126 -5.36 6.71 6.00
CA VAL A 126 -6.22 7.90 5.99
C VAL A 126 -5.39 9.06 6.52
N SER A 127 -5.01 10.01 5.64
CA SER A 127 -4.30 11.20 6.06
C SER A 127 -5.12 11.97 7.10
N GLU A 128 -4.49 12.50 8.15
CA GLU A 128 -5.16 13.26 9.23
C GLU A 128 -6.03 14.43 8.73
N SER A 129 -5.80 14.92 7.50
CA SER A 129 -6.65 15.92 6.88
C SER A 129 -8.10 15.47 6.69
N SER A 130 -8.33 14.17 6.43
CA SER A 130 -9.68 13.60 6.30
C SER A 130 -10.41 13.49 7.64
N HIS A 131 -9.68 13.23 8.74
CA HIS A 131 -10.25 13.16 10.08
C HIS A 131 -10.77 14.53 10.56
N LYS A 132 -10.05 15.62 10.29
CA LYS A 132 -10.50 16.98 10.65
C LYS A 132 -11.78 17.39 9.91
N HIS A 133 -11.98 16.92 8.68
CA HIS A 133 -13.19 17.22 7.90
C HIS A 133 -14.42 16.42 8.37
N VAL A 134 -14.22 15.18 8.80
CA VAL A 134 -15.30 14.33 9.36
C VAL A 134 -15.75 14.84 10.72
N LEU A 135 -14.80 15.17 11.61
CA LEU A 135 -15.12 15.75 12.93
C LEU A 135 -15.85 17.09 12.82
N LYS A 136 -15.46 17.99 11.90
CA LYS A 136 -16.19 19.24 11.64
C LYS A 136 -17.63 19.01 11.14
N ARG A 137 -17.90 17.92 10.41
CA ARG A 137 -19.26 17.59 9.96
C ARG A 137 -20.12 17.03 11.10
N ILE A 138 -19.56 16.23 11.98
CA ILE A 138 -20.26 15.64 13.13
C ILE A 138 -20.62 16.73 14.13
N THR A 139 -19.71 17.61 14.49
CA THR A 139 -19.96 18.73 15.42
C THR A 139 -21.01 19.72 14.89
N LYS A 140 -21.00 20.03 13.57
CA LYS A 140 -22.05 20.88 12.96
C LYS A 140 -23.43 20.23 12.98
N ARG A 141 -23.56 18.90 12.86
CA ARG A 141 -24.84 18.20 12.95
C ARG A 141 -25.39 18.20 14.37
N HIS A 142 -24.55 17.98 15.40
CA HIS A 142 -24.95 18.01 16.81
C HIS A 142 -25.41 19.42 17.23
N PHE A 143 -24.69 20.46 16.80
CA PHE A 143 -25.05 21.85 17.14
C PHE A 143 -26.40 22.29 16.54
N LYS A 144 -26.72 21.85 15.30
CA LYS A 144 -28.03 22.11 14.67
C LYS A 144 -29.19 21.38 15.34
N SER A 145 -28.96 20.16 15.86
CA SER A 145 -30.00 19.39 16.54
C SER A 145 -30.38 20.01 17.90
N ASN A 146 -29.41 20.44 18.68
CA ASN A 146 -29.66 21.07 19.97
C ASN A 146 -30.36 22.45 19.84
N ARG A 147 -30.07 23.22 18.79
CA ARG A 147 -30.72 24.52 18.55
C ARG A 147 -32.20 24.36 18.17
N ARG A 148 -32.58 23.25 17.51
CA ARG A 148 -34.00 22.94 17.19
C ARG A 148 -34.79 22.50 18.42
N GLN A 149 -34.17 21.82 19.36
CA GLN A 149 -34.85 21.40 20.62
C GLN A 149 -35.05 22.58 21.58
N SER A 150 -34.11 23.53 21.68
CA SER A 150 -34.29 24.73 22.52
C SER A 150 -35.40 25.64 22.02
N ASN A 151 -35.52 25.86 20.72
CA ASN A 151 -36.58 26.68 20.13
C ASN A 151 -37.97 26.04 20.27
N ARG A 152 -38.06 24.70 20.33
CA ARG A 152 -39.34 23.99 20.52
C ARG A 152 -39.83 24.05 21.98
N ARG A 153 -38.94 24.24 22.95
CA ARG A 153 -39.31 24.45 24.37
C ARG A 153 -39.80 25.89 24.63
N GLN A 154 -39.22 26.91 23.98
CA GLN A 154 -39.63 28.29 24.14
C GLN A 154 -41.01 28.59 23.50
N SER A 155 -41.38 27.93 22.39
CA SER A 155 -42.71 28.11 21.74
C SER A 155 -43.84 27.47 22.57
N ARG A 156 -43.57 26.44 23.40
CA ARG A 156 -44.61 25.81 24.24
C ARG A 156 -44.92 26.61 25.49
N HIS A 157 -44.06 27.51 25.97
CA HIS A 157 -44.33 28.39 27.11
C HIS A 157 -45.11 29.66 26.74
N ARG A 158 -45.10 30.06 25.44
CA ARG A 158 -45.89 31.22 24.99
C ARG A 158 -47.36 30.93 24.64
N ALA A 159 -47.78 29.69 24.63
CA ALA A 159 -49.14 29.28 24.30
C ALA A 159 -50.05 29.01 25.51
N LYS A 160 -49.64 29.45 26.73
CA LYS A 160 -50.39 29.26 27.99
C LYS A 160 -50.65 30.56 28.75
N TYR A 161 -50.81 31.68 28.04
CA TYR A 161 -51.34 32.92 28.61
C TYR A 161 -52.33 33.53 27.61
#